data_5b31f94215c73b72a9836495ae9e6bc0
#
_entry.id   5b31f94215c73b72a9836495ae9e6bc0
#
_cell.length_a   1.000
_cell.length_b   1.000
_cell.length_c   1.000
_cell.angle_alpha   90.00
_cell.angle_beta   90.00
_cell.angle_gamma   90.00
#
_symmetry.space_group_name_H-M   'P 1'
#
loop_
_entity.id
_entity.type
_entity.pdbx_description
1 polymer ?
#
loop_
_entity_poly.entity_id
_entity_poly.type
_entity_poly.pdbx_seq_one_letter_code
_entity_poly.pdbx_strand_id
1 'polypeptide(L)'
;MARYTGPKNRLARREGIDLGLKTVGSHAHASLLKRLNVPPGQHGPRGRRRVSDFGLQLREKQKVKRMYGLLERQFRKNFERARKWKGNTGEKLLEFLERRLDNTIFRLGLSPTRALARQLVGHRHVLVNAKPVNIPSYLVKQDQVISLTSKGANIPAVKKLLDDKTFTPADWLARQGPAGKIVRVPLRADVKEDINEQLIVEHYSR
;
A
#
# COMPACT_ATOMS: atom_id res chain seq x y z
N MET A 1 14.76 -2.80 -8.22
CA MET A 1 13.46 -3.52 -8.18
C MET A 1 12.46 -2.78 -9.07
N ALA A 2 11.80 -3.47 -9.99
CA ALA A 2 10.87 -2.84 -10.93
C ALA A 2 9.65 -2.23 -10.20
N ARG A 3 9.26 -1.02 -10.60
CA ARG A 3 8.14 -0.27 -10.04
C ARG A 3 7.49 0.61 -11.13
N TYR A 4 6.27 1.07 -10.88
CA TYR A 4 5.65 2.07 -11.74
C TYR A 4 6.27 3.45 -11.46
N THR A 5 6.82 4.07 -12.50
CA THR A 5 7.47 5.40 -12.44
C THR A 5 6.67 6.51 -13.12
N GLY A 6 5.60 6.16 -13.81
CA GLY A 6 4.74 7.10 -14.51
C GLY A 6 3.88 8.00 -13.59
N PRO A 7 3.01 8.84 -14.16
CA PRO A 7 2.20 9.82 -13.43
C PRO A 7 1.17 9.16 -12.52
N LYS A 8 1.35 9.28 -11.20
CA LYS A 8 0.53 8.63 -10.17
C LYS A 8 -0.91 9.15 -10.11
N ASN A 9 -1.13 10.45 -10.31
CA ASN A 9 -2.47 11.03 -10.32
C ASN A 9 -3.35 10.45 -11.44
N ARG A 10 -2.74 10.05 -12.56
CA ARG A 10 -3.44 9.35 -13.65
C ARG A 10 -4.02 8.01 -13.18
N LEU A 11 -3.31 7.29 -12.31
CA LEU A 11 -3.76 6.02 -11.77
C LEU A 11 -4.97 6.21 -10.85
N ALA A 12 -4.89 7.14 -9.89
CA ALA A 12 -5.97 7.44 -8.95
C ALA A 12 -7.23 7.92 -9.69
N ARG A 13 -7.09 8.87 -10.63
CA ARG A 13 -8.21 9.33 -11.47
C ARG A 13 -8.84 8.22 -12.31
N ARG A 14 -8.06 7.22 -12.72
CA ARG A 14 -8.60 6.07 -13.48
C ARG A 14 -9.53 5.22 -12.61
N GLU A 15 -9.19 5.03 -11.34
CA GLU A 15 -10.04 4.30 -10.38
C GLU A 15 -11.14 5.21 -9.78
N GLY A 16 -10.97 6.53 -9.80
CA GLY A 16 -11.92 7.50 -9.25
C GLY A 16 -11.86 7.64 -7.74
N ILE A 17 -10.80 7.14 -7.12
CA ILE A 17 -10.55 7.22 -5.68
C ILE A 17 -9.10 7.64 -5.41
N ASP A 18 -8.87 8.21 -4.23
CA ASP A 18 -7.51 8.46 -3.78
C ASP A 18 -6.86 7.14 -3.32
N LEU A 19 -5.77 6.78 -3.98
CA LEU A 19 -5.02 5.56 -3.70
C LEU A 19 -3.89 5.76 -2.68
N GLY A 20 -3.80 6.93 -2.04
CA GLY A 20 -2.71 7.26 -1.11
C GLY A 20 -1.31 7.28 -1.76
N LEU A 21 -1.22 7.58 -3.07
CA LEU A 21 0.02 7.56 -3.83
C LEU A 21 0.83 8.85 -3.69
N LYS A 22 0.23 9.88 -3.11
CA LYS A 22 0.83 11.20 -2.87
C LYS A 22 0.70 11.56 -1.40
N THR A 23 1.64 12.35 -0.92
CA THR A 23 1.58 12.87 0.46
C THR A 23 0.37 13.78 0.61
N VAL A 24 -0.46 13.51 1.61
CA VAL A 24 -1.61 14.34 1.97
C VAL A 24 -1.13 15.78 2.23
N GLY A 25 -1.89 16.78 1.79
CA GLY A 25 -1.54 18.21 1.91
C GLY A 25 -0.53 18.72 0.87
N SER A 26 0.07 17.86 0.03
CA SER A 26 0.96 18.33 -1.04
C SER A 26 0.18 18.96 -2.19
N HIS A 27 0.79 19.90 -2.92
CA HIS A 27 0.20 20.49 -4.14
C HIS A 27 -0.24 19.42 -5.16
N ALA A 28 0.55 18.34 -5.30
CA ALA A 28 0.21 17.23 -6.19
C ALA A 28 -1.02 16.44 -5.72
N HIS A 29 -1.27 16.33 -4.41
CA HIS A 29 -2.47 15.73 -3.85
C HIS A 29 -3.67 16.65 -4.01
N ALA A 30 -3.55 17.94 -3.74
CA ALA A 30 -4.61 18.92 -3.98
C ALA A 30 -5.05 18.96 -5.45
N SER A 31 -4.09 18.90 -6.38
CA SER A 31 -4.37 18.80 -7.83
C SER A 31 -5.06 17.48 -8.21
N LEU A 32 -4.80 16.38 -7.50
CA LEU A 32 -5.53 15.13 -7.69
C LEU A 32 -7.00 15.29 -7.28
N LEU A 33 -7.25 15.81 -6.08
CA LEU A 33 -8.61 15.93 -5.52
C LEU A 33 -9.51 16.80 -6.42
N LYS A 34 -8.99 17.90 -6.97
CA LYS A 34 -9.72 18.78 -7.91
C LYS A 34 -10.22 18.05 -9.18
N ARG A 35 -9.55 16.97 -9.57
CA ARG A 35 -9.83 16.25 -10.84
C ARG A 35 -10.11 14.75 -10.64
N LEU A 36 -10.43 14.33 -9.42
CA LEU A 36 -10.55 12.91 -9.09
C LEU A 36 -11.67 12.23 -9.92
N ASN A 37 -12.79 12.92 -10.09
CA ASN A 37 -13.95 12.42 -10.82
C ASN A 37 -13.81 12.43 -12.34
N VAL A 38 -12.78 13.13 -12.87
CA VAL A 38 -12.54 13.21 -14.31
C VAL A 38 -11.55 12.14 -14.74
N PRO A 39 -11.94 11.11 -15.51
CA PRO A 39 -11.04 10.09 -16.01
C PRO A 39 -9.86 10.70 -16.77
N PRO A 40 -8.69 10.06 -16.79
CA PRO A 40 -7.55 10.54 -17.53
C PRO A 40 -7.71 10.31 -19.04
N GLY A 41 -7.14 11.19 -19.85
CA GLY A 41 -7.10 11.11 -21.30
C GLY A 41 -7.97 12.17 -21.98
N GLN A 42 -7.91 12.21 -23.31
CA GLN A 42 -8.62 13.19 -24.15
C GLN A 42 -10.14 13.15 -23.94
N HIS A 43 -10.71 11.97 -23.76
CA HIS A 43 -12.15 11.78 -23.57
C HIS A 43 -12.60 11.83 -22.11
N GLY A 44 -11.68 12.09 -21.15
CA GLY A 44 -12.01 12.15 -19.74
C GLY A 44 -13.18 13.09 -19.37
N PRO A 45 -13.26 14.31 -19.91
CA PRO A 45 -14.37 15.23 -19.62
C PRO A 45 -15.75 14.73 -20.05
N ARG A 46 -15.82 13.80 -20.99
CA ARG A 46 -17.08 13.20 -21.45
C ARG A 46 -17.68 12.15 -20.46
N GLY A 47 -17.00 11.95 -19.34
CA GLY A 47 -17.47 11.04 -18.29
C GLY A 47 -17.00 9.59 -18.46
N ARG A 48 -17.63 8.70 -17.69
CA ARG A 48 -17.33 7.26 -17.68
C ARG A 48 -18.43 6.50 -18.42
N ARG A 49 -18.05 5.57 -19.28
CA ARG A 49 -18.99 4.62 -19.87
C ARG A 49 -19.43 3.58 -18.83
N ARG A 50 -20.61 2.98 -19.05
CA ARG A 50 -21.06 1.82 -18.25
C ARG A 50 -19.98 0.73 -18.30
N VAL A 51 -19.67 0.17 -17.13
CA VAL A 51 -18.62 -0.85 -16.98
C VAL A 51 -19.27 -2.21 -16.96
N SER A 52 -18.74 -3.16 -17.74
CA SER A 52 -19.15 -4.56 -17.69
C SER A 52 -18.67 -5.23 -16.40
N ASP A 53 -19.22 -6.41 -16.05
CA ASP A 53 -18.80 -7.16 -14.86
C ASP A 53 -17.31 -7.50 -14.88
N PHE A 54 -16.79 -7.93 -16.02
CA PHE A 54 -15.33 -8.10 -16.19
C PHE A 54 -14.57 -6.80 -15.93
N GLY A 55 -15.12 -5.68 -16.42
CA GLY A 55 -14.54 -4.36 -16.18
C GLY A 55 -14.51 -3.99 -14.70
N LEU A 56 -15.55 -4.32 -13.92
CA LEU A 56 -15.60 -4.11 -12.48
C LEU A 56 -14.53 -4.95 -11.76
N GLN A 57 -14.46 -6.23 -12.06
CA GLN A 57 -13.44 -7.14 -11.52
C GLN A 57 -12.03 -6.66 -11.83
N LEU A 58 -11.78 -6.24 -13.08
CA LEU A 58 -10.50 -5.69 -13.50
C LEU A 58 -10.16 -4.39 -12.76
N ARG A 59 -11.13 -3.48 -12.55
CA ARG A 59 -10.91 -2.22 -11.83
C ARG A 59 -10.57 -2.49 -10.39
N GLU A 60 -11.28 -3.37 -9.71
CA GLU A 60 -11.01 -3.70 -8.32
C GLU A 60 -9.60 -4.29 -8.13
N LYS A 61 -9.23 -5.23 -8.98
CA LYS A 61 -7.85 -5.76 -9.01
C LYS A 61 -6.81 -4.66 -9.23
N GLN A 62 -7.04 -3.77 -10.20
CA GLN A 62 -6.11 -2.68 -10.50
C GLN A 62 -6.03 -1.66 -9.36
N LYS A 63 -7.14 -1.37 -8.70
CA LYS A 63 -7.22 -0.52 -7.51
C LYS A 63 -6.26 -1.02 -6.43
N VAL A 64 -6.43 -2.26 -5.99
CA VAL A 64 -5.61 -2.87 -4.94
C VAL A 64 -4.14 -2.96 -5.37
N LYS A 65 -3.87 -3.47 -6.57
CA LYS A 65 -2.50 -3.55 -7.10
C LYS A 65 -1.77 -2.21 -7.07
N ARG A 66 -2.45 -1.13 -7.47
CA ARG A 66 -1.88 0.23 -7.53
C ARG A 66 -1.71 0.84 -6.15
N MET A 67 -2.64 0.61 -5.24
CA MET A 67 -2.60 1.06 -3.85
C MET A 67 -1.35 0.52 -3.14
N TYR A 68 -1.06 -0.78 -3.29
CA TYR A 68 0.15 -1.40 -2.72
C TYR A 68 1.41 -1.23 -3.60
N GLY A 69 1.31 -0.54 -4.74
CA GLY A 69 2.44 -0.25 -5.62
C GLY A 69 3.08 -1.48 -6.26
N LEU A 70 2.30 -2.53 -6.52
CA LEU A 70 2.77 -3.79 -7.09
C LEU A 70 2.68 -3.81 -8.62
N LEU A 71 3.53 -4.60 -9.26
CA LEU A 71 3.40 -5.00 -10.65
C LEU A 71 2.58 -6.28 -10.77
N GLU A 72 1.99 -6.53 -11.94
CA GLU A 72 1.07 -7.64 -12.18
C GLU A 72 1.66 -9.00 -11.81
N ARG A 73 2.88 -9.27 -12.22
CA ARG A 73 3.55 -10.54 -11.91
C ARG A 73 3.67 -10.80 -10.40
N GLN A 74 3.99 -9.75 -9.62
CA GLN A 74 4.10 -9.87 -8.15
C GLN A 74 2.72 -10.03 -7.50
N PHE A 75 1.72 -9.32 -8.00
CA PHE A 75 0.37 -9.40 -7.47
C PHE A 75 -0.22 -10.80 -7.72
N ARG A 76 -0.09 -11.31 -8.95
CA ARG A 76 -0.50 -12.67 -9.31
C ARG A 76 0.19 -13.74 -8.46
N LYS A 77 1.51 -13.61 -8.23
CA LYS A 77 2.26 -14.54 -7.36
C LYS A 77 1.70 -14.55 -5.93
N ASN A 78 1.35 -13.39 -5.37
CA ASN A 78 0.73 -13.31 -4.05
C ASN A 78 -0.67 -13.93 -4.04
N PHE A 79 -1.45 -13.74 -5.11
CA PHE A 79 -2.76 -14.37 -5.25
C PHE A 79 -2.66 -15.90 -5.35
N GLU A 80 -1.77 -16.43 -6.19
CA GLU A 80 -1.53 -17.87 -6.31
C GLU A 80 -1.07 -18.49 -4.98
N ARG A 81 -0.26 -17.76 -4.20
CA ARG A 81 0.13 -18.16 -2.86
C ARG A 81 -1.06 -18.17 -1.90
N ALA A 82 -1.92 -17.16 -1.95
CA ALA A 82 -3.11 -17.08 -1.12
C ALA A 82 -4.11 -18.20 -1.46
N ARG A 83 -4.28 -18.52 -2.75
CA ARG A 83 -5.15 -19.60 -3.24
C ARG A 83 -4.76 -20.99 -2.71
N LYS A 84 -3.46 -21.21 -2.46
CA LYS A 84 -2.97 -22.49 -1.88
C LYS A 84 -3.28 -22.63 -0.39
N TRP A 85 -3.73 -21.57 0.25
CA TRP A 85 -4.04 -21.59 1.67
C TRP A 85 -5.48 -22.07 1.89
N LYS A 86 -5.69 -22.88 2.95
CA LYS A 86 -7.04 -23.29 3.36
C LYS A 86 -7.77 -22.11 3.99
N GLY A 87 -8.94 -21.74 3.46
CA GLY A 87 -9.75 -20.63 3.94
C GLY A 87 -10.04 -19.57 2.86
N ASN A 88 -10.44 -18.38 3.29
CA ASN A 88 -10.80 -17.28 2.38
C ASN A 88 -9.57 -16.72 1.66
N THR A 89 -9.51 -16.95 0.35
CA THR A 89 -8.38 -16.51 -0.50
C THR A 89 -8.24 -14.99 -0.53
N GLY A 90 -9.37 -14.24 -0.52
CA GLY A 90 -9.35 -12.78 -0.55
C GLY A 90 -8.73 -12.18 0.71
N GLU A 91 -9.17 -12.63 1.87
CA GLU A 91 -8.60 -12.21 3.16
C GLU A 91 -7.11 -12.55 3.27
N LYS A 92 -6.74 -13.75 2.85
CA LYS A 92 -5.34 -14.18 2.87
C LYS A 92 -4.46 -13.39 1.90
N LEU A 93 -5.00 -12.98 0.77
CA LEU A 93 -4.31 -12.06 -0.14
C LEU A 93 -4.04 -10.73 0.55
N LEU A 94 -5.05 -10.13 1.19
CA LEU A 94 -4.90 -8.86 1.91
C LEU A 94 -3.91 -8.98 3.07
N GLU A 95 -3.95 -10.07 3.83
CA GLU A 95 -2.95 -10.36 4.88
C GLU A 95 -1.52 -10.32 4.30
N PHE A 96 -1.27 -11.01 3.18
CA PHE A 96 0.06 -10.98 2.56
C PHE A 96 0.45 -9.59 2.07
N LEU A 97 -0.48 -8.79 1.59
CA LEU A 97 -0.22 -7.43 1.14
C LEU A 97 0.07 -6.49 2.31
N GLU A 98 -0.65 -6.62 3.42
CA GLU A 98 -0.43 -5.82 4.63
C GLU A 98 0.89 -6.17 5.32
N ARG A 99 1.27 -7.45 5.38
CA ARG A 99 2.51 -7.92 6.00
C ARG A 99 3.79 -7.59 5.22
N ARG A 100 3.70 -6.95 4.08
CA ARG A 100 4.89 -6.52 3.35
C ARG A 100 5.61 -5.41 4.12
N LEU A 101 6.94 -5.49 4.19
CA LEU A 101 7.76 -4.53 4.93
C LEU A 101 7.54 -3.08 4.46
N ASP A 102 7.42 -2.85 3.14
CA ASP A 102 7.14 -1.52 2.60
C ASP A 102 5.79 -0.96 3.08
N ASN A 103 4.76 -1.83 3.17
CA ASN A 103 3.45 -1.44 3.66
C ASN A 103 3.42 -1.30 5.19
N THR A 104 4.08 -2.19 5.92
CA THR A 104 4.14 -2.12 7.40
C THR A 104 4.77 -0.80 7.88
N ILE A 105 5.84 -0.32 7.21
CA ILE A 105 6.45 0.98 7.50
C ILE A 105 5.46 2.13 7.27
N PHE A 106 4.67 2.05 6.21
CA PHE A 106 3.61 3.04 5.94
C PHE A 106 2.53 2.98 7.01
N ARG A 107 2.06 1.79 7.41
CA ARG A 107 1.05 1.61 8.46
C ARG A 107 1.54 2.01 9.86
N LEU A 108 2.84 1.92 10.11
CA LEU A 108 3.47 2.45 11.32
C LEU A 108 3.57 3.99 11.32
N GLY A 109 3.22 4.67 10.23
CA GLY A 109 3.37 6.11 10.10
C GLY A 109 4.82 6.58 10.04
N LEU A 110 5.76 5.70 9.69
CA LEU A 110 7.16 6.04 9.50
C LEU A 110 7.44 6.58 8.08
N SER A 111 6.42 6.61 7.23
CA SER A 111 6.52 7.15 5.89
C SER A 111 5.17 7.74 5.43
N PRO A 112 5.15 8.88 4.73
CA PRO A 112 3.91 9.51 4.26
C PRO A 112 3.27 8.78 3.08
N THR A 113 4.01 7.90 2.40
CA THR A 113 3.49 7.09 1.28
C THR A 113 4.18 5.74 1.20
N ARG A 114 3.47 4.73 0.70
CA ARG A 114 4.05 3.40 0.43
C ARG A 114 5.25 3.46 -0.53
N ALA A 115 5.28 4.45 -1.42
CA ALA A 115 6.39 4.65 -2.35
C ALA A 115 7.67 5.11 -1.64
N LEU A 116 7.57 6.03 -0.67
CA LEU A 116 8.71 6.45 0.15
C LEU A 116 9.13 5.33 1.10
N ALA A 117 8.18 4.63 1.73
CA ALA A 117 8.47 3.44 2.54
C ALA A 117 9.33 2.42 1.77
N ARG A 118 8.95 2.13 0.53
CA ARG A 118 9.70 1.25 -0.37
C ARG A 118 11.11 1.77 -0.66
N GLN A 119 11.29 3.08 -0.79
CA GLN A 119 12.59 3.71 -0.99
C GLN A 119 13.46 3.59 0.27
N LEU A 120 12.89 3.83 1.45
CA LEU A 120 13.61 3.67 2.73
C LEU A 120 14.14 2.24 2.88
N VAL A 121 13.33 1.23 2.59
CA VAL A 121 13.78 -0.17 2.62
C VAL A 121 14.89 -0.41 1.58
N GLY A 122 14.69 0.00 0.34
CA GLY A 122 15.65 -0.21 -0.73
C GLY A 122 17.02 0.45 -0.47
N HIS A 123 17.02 1.57 0.25
CA HIS A 123 18.23 2.32 0.65
C HIS A 123 18.81 1.83 1.99
N ARG A 124 18.32 0.71 2.55
CA ARG A 124 18.81 0.11 3.81
C ARG A 124 18.64 1.01 5.04
N HIS A 125 17.63 1.88 5.04
CA HIS A 125 17.31 2.72 6.20
C HIS A 125 16.40 2.01 7.21
N VAL A 126 16.09 0.74 7.00
CA VAL A 126 15.18 -0.06 7.81
C VAL A 126 15.89 -1.26 8.39
N LEU A 127 15.68 -1.49 9.67
CA LEU A 127 16.15 -2.66 10.41
C LEU A 127 14.94 -3.52 10.80
N VAL A 128 15.09 -4.83 10.71
CA VAL A 128 14.16 -5.82 11.27
C VAL A 128 14.92 -6.64 12.30
N ASN A 129 14.49 -6.60 13.56
CA ASN A 129 15.23 -7.19 14.69
C ASN A 129 16.72 -6.79 14.68
N ALA A 130 16.99 -5.50 14.58
CA ALA A 130 18.32 -4.89 14.51
C ALA A 130 19.17 -5.26 13.27
N LYS A 131 18.65 -6.06 12.34
CA LYS A 131 19.36 -6.44 11.10
C LYS A 131 18.86 -5.61 9.91
N PRO A 132 19.74 -5.03 9.07
CA PRO A 132 19.33 -4.23 7.93
C PRO A 132 18.68 -5.11 6.85
N VAL A 133 17.51 -4.71 6.38
CA VAL A 133 16.75 -5.39 5.32
C VAL A 133 16.51 -4.44 4.16
N ASN A 134 16.86 -4.86 2.94
CA ASN A 134 16.70 -4.06 1.72
C ASN A 134 15.63 -4.62 0.76
N ILE A 135 14.83 -5.57 1.22
CA ILE A 135 13.79 -6.25 0.42
C ILE A 135 12.40 -5.74 0.81
N PRO A 136 11.77 -4.83 0.03
CA PRO A 136 10.44 -4.29 0.36
C PRO A 136 9.32 -5.34 0.40
N SER A 137 9.50 -6.47 -0.29
CA SER A 137 8.54 -7.58 -0.29
C SER A 137 8.75 -8.58 0.85
N TYR A 138 9.68 -8.31 1.78
CA TYR A 138 9.86 -9.11 2.97
C TYR A 138 8.53 -9.18 3.75
N LEU A 139 8.10 -10.38 4.13
CA LEU A 139 6.89 -10.58 4.91
C LEU A 139 7.26 -10.58 6.40
N VAL A 140 6.79 -9.56 7.09
CA VAL A 140 7.00 -9.44 8.54
C VAL A 140 6.22 -10.52 9.28
N LYS A 141 6.79 -10.97 10.39
CA LYS A 141 6.17 -11.95 11.30
C LYS A 141 5.74 -11.27 12.59
N GLN A 142 4.85 -11.92 13.32
CA GLN A 142 4.50 -11.51 14.67
C GLN A 142 5.75 -11.38 15.54
N ASP A 143 5.72 -10.49 16.51
CA ASP A 143 6.78 -10.15 17.46
C ASP A 143 8.07 -9.56 16.87
N GLN A 144 8.14 -9.36 15.55
CA GLN A 144 9.27 -8.66 14.96
C GLN A 144 9.22 -7.14 15.26
N VAL A 145 10.38 -6.59 15.55
CA VAL A 145 10.58 -5.16 15.75
C VAL A 145 11.17 -4.56 14.47
N ILE A 146 10.51 -3.54 13.95
CA ILE A 146 10.95 -2.76 12.80
C ILE A 146 11.40 -1.40 13.31
N SER A 147 12.61 -0.98 12.96
CA SER A 147 13.14 0.33 13.33
C SER A 147 13.80 1.03 12.15
N LEU A 148 13.89 2.35 12.24
CA LEU A 148 14.66 3.15 11.28
C LEU A 148 16.09 3.33 11.80
N THR A 149 17.04 3.36 10.86
CA THR A 149 18.41 3.81 11.17
C THR A 149 18.41 5.31 11.50
N SER A 150 19.43 5.81 12.21
CA SER A 150 19.58 7.23 12.50
C SER A 150 19.54 8.10 11.24
N LYS A 151 20.17 7.65 10.15
CA LYS A 151 20.12 8.31 8.83
C LYS A 151 18.69 8.34 8.26
N GLY A 152 17.94 7.25 8.41
CA GLY A 152 16.55 7.14 7.96
C GLY A 152 15.59 8.07 8.74
N ALA A 153 15.74 8.13 10.05
CA ALA A 153 14.94 8.99 10.94
C ALA A 153 15.16 10.49 10.67
N ASN A 154 16.36 10.88 10.26
CA ASN A 154 16.72 12.28 9.98
C ASN A 154 16.22 12.79 8.60
N ILE A 155 15.61 11.94 7.78
CA ILE A 155 15.02 12.37 6.50
C ILE A 155 13.86 13.35 6.81
N PRO A 156 13.83 14.56 6.21
CA PRO A 156 12.86 15.60 6.57
C PRO A 156 11.38 15.16 6.53
N ALA A 157 11.02 14.32 5.53
CA ALA A 157 9.67 13.78 5.39
C ALA A 157 9.32 12.75 6.49
N VAL A 158 10.32 12.04 7.02
CA VAL A 158 10.16 11.08 8.12
C VAL A 158 10.12 11.80 9.43
N LYS A 159 11.03 12.76 9.65
CA LYS A 159 11.11 13.55 10.88
C LYS A 159 9.79 14.25 11.21
N LYS A 160 9.15 14.88 10.22
CA LYS A 160 7.82 15.48 10.39
C LYS A 160 6.75 14.50 10.90
N LEU A 161 6.82 13.24 10.49
CA LEU A 161 5.89 12.20 10.95
C LEU A 161 6.27 11.60 12.30
N LEU A 162 7.54 11.68 12.68
CA LEU A 162 7.99 11.27 14.02
C LEU A 162 7.57 12.29 15.07
N ASP A 163 7.58 13.58 14.72
CA ASP A 163 7.16 14.69 15.57
C ASP A 163 5.63 14.75 15.73
N ASP A 164 4.87 14.13 14.81
CA ASP A 164 3.40 14.06 14.87
C ASP A 164 2.95 13.03 15.92
N LYS A 165 2.47 13.53 17.06
CA LYS A 165 1.95 12.72 18.18
C LYS A 165 0.50 12.27 17.98
N THR A 166 -0.22 12.81 16.99
CA THR A 166 -1.64 12.50 16.76
C THR A 166 -1.84 11.22 15.96
N PHE A 167 -0.77 10.71 15.34
CA PHE A 167 -0.86 9.50 14.52
C PHE A 167 -1.07 8.25 15.37
N THR A 168 -2.18 7.56 15.14
CA THR A 168 -2.47 6.24 15.72
C THR A 168 -2.16 5.14 14.69
N PRO A 169 -1.25 4.20 14.99
CA PRO A 169 -0.99 3.07 14.11
C PRO A 169 -2.22 2.14 13.99
N ALA A 170 -2.20 1.21 13.06
CA ALA A 170 -3.22 0.17 12.97
C ALA A 170 -3.13 -0.78 14.19
N ASP A 171 -4.26 -1.35 14.62
CA ASP A 171 -4.38 -2.13 15.87
C ASP A 171 -3.46 -3.35 15.98
N TRP A 172 -3.00 -3.87 14.86
CA TRP A 172 -2.04 -4.98 14.79
C TRP A 172 -0.57 -4.55 14.96
N LEU A 173 -0.33 -3.23 15.10
CA LEU A 173 0.99 -2.61 15.22
C LEU A 173 1.06 -1.76 16.49
N ALA A 174 2.19 -1.82 17.18
CA ALA A 174 2.54 -0.90 18.26
C ALA A 174 3.73 -0.04 17.82
N ARG A 175 3.66 1.29 17.99
CA ARG A 175 4.74 2.22 17.62
C ARG A 175 5.31 2.89 18.85
N GLN A 176 6.65 2.97 18.91
CA GLN A 176 7.40 3.75 19.90
C GLN A 176 8.49 4.56 19.17
N GLY A 177 8.23 5.85 18.94
CA GLY A 177 9.15 6.73 18.20
C GLY A 177 9.49 6.21 16.80
N PRO A 178 10.78 5.98 16.47
CA PRO A 178 11.23 5.50 15.17
C PRO A 178 11.14 3.96 15.04
N ALA A 179 10.65 3.25 16.04
CA ALA A 179 10.49 1.81 16.06
C ALA A 179 9.03 1.41 16.17
N GLY A 180 8.70 0.21 15.69
CA GLY A 180 7.40 -0.40 15.88
C GLY A 180 7.48 -1.91 15.97
N LYS A 181 6.55 -2.51 16.70
CA LYS A 181 6.43 -3.96 16.90
C LYS A 181 5.16 -4.45 16.21
N ILE A 182 5.22 -5.65 15.63
CA ILE A 182 4.05 -6.36 15.12
C ILE A 182 3.47 -7.16 16.29
N VAL A 183 2.26 -6.77 16.71
CA VAL A 183 1.57 -7.40 17.86
C VAL A 183 0.87 -8.69 17.44
N ARG A 184 0.18 -8.65 16.31
CA ARG A 184 -0.55 -9.78 15.75
C ARG A 184 -0.51 -9.79 14.23
N VAL A 185 -1.03 -10.83 13.61
CA VAL A 185 -1.23 -10.88 12.15
C VAL A 185 -2.41 -9.98 11.79
N PRO A 186 -2.32 -9.16 10.72
CA PRO A 186 -3.41 -8.31 10.29
C PRO A 186 -4.62 -9.12 9.83
N LEU A 187 -5.80 -8.70 10.26
CA LEU A 187 -7.10 -9.24 9.86
C LEU A 187 -7.74 -8.36 8.77
N ARG A 188 -8.82 -8.85 8.15
CA ARG A 188 -9.59 -8.06 7.16
C ARG A 188 -10.09 -6.73 7.75
N ALA A 189 -10.54 -6.74 9.01
CA ALA A 189 -11.04 -5.56 9.71
C ALA A 189 -9.99 -4.44 9.87
N ASP A 190 -8.71 -4.77 9.89
CA ASP A 190 -7.62 -3.80 10.00
C ASP A 190 -7.37 -3.01 8.71
N VAL A 191 -7.90 -3.50 7.58
CA VAL A 191 -7.78 -2.86 6.27
C VAL A 191 -8.94 -1.88 6.11
N LYS A 192 -8.68 -0.61 6.39
CA LYS A 192 -9.69 0.48 6.35
C LYS A 192 -10.13 0.85 4.93
N GLU A 193 -9.36 0.45 3.93
CA GLU A 193 -9.68 0.71 2.54
C GLU A 193 -10.88 -0.13 2.09
N ASP A 194 -11.80 0.51 1.36
CA ASP A 194 -12.92 -0.17 0.72
C ASP A 194 -12.41 -1.02 -0.44
N ILE A 195 -12.30 -2.32 -0.19
CA ILE A 195 -11.80 -3.34 -1.13
C ILE A 195 -12.82 -4.48 -1.17
N ASN A 196 -13.29 -4.79 -2.38
CA ASN A 196 -14.07 -6.00 -2.63
C ASN A 196 -13.14 -7.12 -3.13
N GLU A 197 -12.68 -7.93 -2.20
CA GLU A 197 -11.78 -9.05 -2.47
C GLU A 197 -12.42 -10.14 -3.32
N GLN A 198 -13.75 -10.31 -3.27
CA GLN A 198 -14.47 -11.31 -4.06
C GLN A 198 -14.32 -11.04 -5.55
N LEU A 199 -14.47 -9.78 -5.99
CA LEU A 199 -14.25 -9.41 -7.40
C LEU A 199 -12.83 -9.72 -7.88
N ILE A 200 -11.83 -9.64 -6.99
CA ILE A 200 -10.45 -9.98 -7.31
C ILE A 200 -10.31 -11.50 -7.48
N VAL A 201 -10.92 -12.27 -6.59
CA VAL A 201 -10.91 -13.75 -6.67
C VAL A 201 -11.59 -14.19 -7.96
N GLU A 202 -12.77 -13.67 -8.27
CA GLU A 202 -13.50 -13.96 -9.50
C GLU A 202 -12.68 -13.64 -10.76
N HIS A 203 -11.97 -12.50 -10.76
CA HIS A 203 -11.12 -12.10 -11.90
C HIS A 203 -10.00 -13.10 -12.19
N TYR A 204 -9.44 -13.74 -11.17
CA TYR A 204 -8.36 -14.72 -11.34
C TYR A 204 -8.84 -16.18 -11.42
N SER A 205 -10.12 -16.43 -11.19
CA SER A 205 -10.73 -17.76 -11.28
C SER A 205 -11.21 -18.13 -12.70
N ARG A 206 -11.17 -17.14 -13.58
CA ARG A 206 -11.47 -17.32 -15.03
C ARG A 206 -10.32 -17.92 -15.79
#